data_68fb38ecb919f94d29bb006e53128320
#
_entry.id   68fb38ecb919f94d29bb006e53128320
#
_cell.length_a   1.000
_cell.length_b   1.000
_cell.length_c   1.000
_cell.angle_alpha   90.00
_cell.angle_beta   90.00
_cell.angle_gamma   90.00
#
_symmetry.space_group_name_H-M   'P 1'
#
loop_
_entity.id
_entity.type
_entity.pdbx_description
1 polymer ?
#
loop_
_entity_poly.entity_id
_entity_poly.type
_entity_poly.pdbx_seq_one_letter_code
_entity_poly.pdbx_strand_id
1 'polypeptide(L)'
;VGIRTCVGALALAGVVAATATPLASANEPLPVPFGFFSGIALEATNPGGSAPGTNDFSCRPSAAHPDPVVLVHGTAANRQTNWGVLAPVLANEGYCVFALTFGNRTDQPWPISAAGGLAPLGDSAGQLAEFVDQVLTATGSSKVDLIGHSQGTTVSAYYAKFLGGDAKVSKIVSIAPLWDGSEVGPPEGVGGPDFDNATFVTELRDAGVYSDDVEYTNIVTRFDQVVVPYSSGILAASNASNIVVQDGCEQDLSDHIALVASARTATLTLNALDPSNPREVPCTRVLPIFG
;
A
#
# COMPACT_ATOMS: atom_id res chain seq x y z
N VAL A 1 -74.49 59.92 -9.53
CA VAL A 1 -73.80 59.23 -8.43
C VAL A 1 -73.07 58.10 -9.08
N GLY A 2 -71.72 58.23 -9.26
CA GLY A 2 -70.86 57.22 -9.91
C GLY A 2 -69.86 56.66 -8.91
N ILE A 3 -69.91 55.36 -8.75
CA ILE A 3 -69.00 54.63 -7.93
C ILE A 3 -67.83 54.19 -8.79
N ARG A 4 -66.58 54.65 -8.46
CA ARG A 4 -65.36 54.18 -9.12
C ARG A 4 -64.78 53.05 -8.25
N THR A 5 -64.66 51.89 -8.81
CA THR A 5 -63.99 50.71 -8.25
C THR A 5 -62.51 50.79 -8.52
N CYS A 6 -61.68 50.85 -7.49
CA CYS A 6 -60.21 50.71 -7.58
C CYS A 6 -59.88 49.21 -7.53
N VAL A 7 -59.24 48.72 -8.61
CA VAL A 7 -58.66 47.38 -8.64
C VAL A 7 -57.19 47.47 -8.21
N GLY A 8 -56.90 46.94 -7.05
CA GLY A 8 -55.52 46.84 -6.54
C GLY A 8 -54.83 45.61 -7.12
N ALA A 9 -53.68 45.80 -7.79
CA ALA A 9 -52.80 44.73 -8.25
C ALA A 9 -51.89 44.28 -7.11
N LEU A 10 -52.05 43.03 -6.68
CA LEU A 10 -51.08 42.37 -5.78
C LEU A 10 -49.88 41.86 -6.62
N ALA A 11 -48.73 42.44 -6.38
CA ALA A 11 -47.46 41.89 -6.87
C ALA A 11 -46.99 40.80 -5.92
N LEU A 12 -46.94 39.53 -6.40
CA LEU A 12 -46.28 38.42 -5.71
C LEU A 12 -44.78 38.55 -5.97
N ALA A 13 -44.04 38.92 -4.92
CA ALA A 13 -42.57 38.80 -4.91
C ALA A 13 -42.19 37.35 -4.62
N GLY A 14 -41.71 36.59 -5.65
CA GLY A 14 -41.17 35.27 -5.49
C GLY A 14 -39.80 35.34 -4.81
N VAL A 15 -39.68 34.83 -3.60
CA VAL A 15 -38.38 34.59 -2.93
C VAL A 15 -37.76 33.33 -3.53
N VAL A 16 -36.73 33.49 -4.37
CA VAL A 16 -35.88 32.39 -4.79
C VAL A 16 -34.94 32.07 -3.64
N ALA A 17 -35.25 31.02 -2.88
CA ALA A 17 -34.32 30.46 -1.91
C ALA A 17 -33.20 29.76 -2.69
N ALA A 18 -32.02 30.38 -2.74
CA ALA A 18 -30.80 29.74 -3.17
C ALA A 18 -30.42 28.68 -2.11
N THR A 19 -30.63 27.42 -2.44
CA THR A 19 -30.08 26.31 -1.63
C THR A 19 -28.57 26.30 -1.83
N ALA A 20 -27.83 26.84 -0.87
CA ALA A 20 -26.40 26.65 -0.79
C ALA A 20 -26.16 25.15 -0.56
N THR A 21 -25.62 24.45 -1.57
CA THR A 21 -25.04 23.13 -1.37
C THR A 21 -23.93 23.28 -0.34
N PRO A 22 -23.92 22.51 0.76
CA PRO A 22 -22.81 22.55 1.68
C PRO A 22 -21.55 22.15 0.88
N LEU A 23 -20.53 23.02 0.89
CA LEU A 23 -19.20 22.66 0.46
C LEU A 23 -18.80 21.48 1.36
N ALA A 24 -18.49 20.34 0.74
CA ALA A 24 -17.90 19.22 1.46
C ALA A 24 -16.67 19.76 2.19
N SER A 25 -16.67 19.66 3.51
CA SER A 25 -15.51 19.99 4.31
C SER A 25 -14.40 19.08 3.84
N ALA A 26 -13.36 19.63 3.21
CA ALA A 26 -12.16 18.88 2.93
C ALA A 26 -11.66 18.37 4.29
N ASN A 27 -11.65 17.05 4.48
CA ASN A 27 -11.09 16.46 5.69
C ASN A 27 -9.64 16.94 5.81
N GLU A 28 -9.25 17.38 7.02
CA GLU A 28 -7.87 17.74 7.25
C GLU A 28 -6.96 16.54 6.90
N PRO A 29 -5.81 16.78 6.26
CA PRO A 29 -4.89 15.70 5.93
C PRO A 29 -4.50 14.91 7.18
N LEU A 30 -4.44 13.59 7.04
CA LEU A 30 -3.96 12.71 8.11
C LEU A 30 -2.51 13.05 8.46
N PRO A 31 -2.13 13.04 9.74
CA PRO A 31 -0.72 13.18 10.13
C PRO A 31 0.13 12.07 9.52
N VAL A 32 1.29 12.43 8.98
CA VAL A 32 2.28 11.48 8.45
C VAL A 32 3.52 11.51 9.35
N PRO A 33 3.58 10.64 10.36
CA PRO A 33 4.74 10.56 11.25
C PRO A 33 5.84 9.71 10.58
N PHE A 34 6.69 10.34 9.76
CA PHE A 34 7.81 9.64 9.14
C PHE A 34 8.67 8.95 10.20
N GLY A 35 9.02 7.68 9.94
CA GLY A 35 9.74 6.80 10.84
C GLY A 35 9.00 5.50 11.12
N PHE A 36 9.74 4.39 11.11
CA PHE A 36 9.18 3.04 11.21
C PHE A 36 8.40 2.79 12.52
N PHE A 37 8.87 3.35 13.63
CA PHE A 37 8.26 3.13 14.94
C PHE A 37 6.85 3.72 15.07
N SER A 38 6.43 4.58 14.13
CA SER A 38 5.05 5.11 14.11
C SER A 38 4.01 3.98 13.98
N GLY A 39 4.24 3.00 13.13
CA GLY A 39 3.37 1.84 12.96
C GLY A 39 3.34 0.93 14.20
N ILE A 40 4.49 0.73 14.86
CA ILE A 40 4.58 -0.03 16.11
C ILE A 40 3.79 0.68 17.24
N ALA A 41 3.91 2.01 17.34
CA ALA A 41 3.16 2.79 18.32
C ALA A 41 1.63 2.68 18.10
N LEU A 42 1.19 2.66 16.84
CA LEU A 42 -0.21 2.43 16.49
C LEU A 42 -0.69 1.07 16.97
N GLU A 43 0.06 0.00 16.70
CA GLU A 43 -0.29 -1.36 17.13
C GLU A 43 -0.32 -1.48 18.66
N ALA A 44 0.62 -0.86 19.36
CA ALA A 44 0.65 -0.87 20.82
C ALA A 44 -0.54 -0.14 21.46
N THR A 45 -1.05 0.91 20.82
CA THR A 45 -2.16 1.72 21.32
C THR A 45 -3.53 1.26 20.82
N ASN A 46 -3.58 0.53 19.72
CA ASN A 46 -4.80 -0.02 19.12
C ASN A 46 -4.53 -1.43 18.56
N PRO A 47 -4.34 -2.46 19.43
CA PRO A 47 -3.98 -3.80 19.01
C PRO A 47 -4.95 -4.38 17.98
N GLY A 48 -4.40 -4.89 16.86
CA GLY A 48 -5.19 -5.47 15.75
C GLY A 48 -5.97 -4.44 14.94
N GLY A 49 -5.72 -3.14 15.15
CA GLY A 49 -6.31 -2.05 14.39
C GLY A 49 -5.80 -1.97 12.94
N SER A 50 -6.11 -0.87 12.29
CA SER A 50 -5.67 -0.56 10.93
C SER A 50 -4.85 0.73 10.92
N ALA A 51 -3.88 0.84 10.01
CA ALA A 51 -3.16 2.09 9.81
C ALA A 51 -4.12 3.22 9.40
N PRO A 52 -3.86 4.47 9.82
CA PRO A 52 -4.73 5.60 9.49
C PRO A 52 -4.95 5.74 7.97
N GLY A 53 -6.21 5.92 7.57
CA GLY A 53 -6.59 6.06 6.18
C GLY A 53 -6.80 4.74 5.43
N THR A 54 -6.75 3.59 6.12
CA THR A 54 -6.99 2.29 5.50
C THR A 54 -8.32 1.64 5.90
N ASN A 55 -8.80 0.73 5.05
CA ASN A 55 -9.92 -0.19 5.30
C ASN A 55 -11.28 0.50 5.48
N ASP A 56 -11.47 1.66 4.86
CA ASP A 56 -12.81 2.20 4.66
C ASP A 56 -13.46 1.54 3.43
N PHE A 57 -14.22 0.47 3.63
CA PHE A 57 -14.92 -0.24 2.57
C PHE A 57 -16.10 0.56 1.95
N SER A 58 -16.41 1.74 2.47
CA SER A 58 -17.30 2.70 1.83
C SER A 58 -16.61 3.63 0.83
N CYS A 59 -15.28 3.64 0.80
CA CYS A 59 -14.48 4.44 -0.12
C CYS A 59 -14.83 4.12 -1.57
N ARG A 60 -14.89 5.15 -2.40
CA ARG A 60 -15.12 5.02 -3.84
C ARG A 60 -13.94 5.63 -4.58
N PRO A 61 -13.23 4.83 -5.38
CA PRO A 61 -12.13 5.32 -6.19
C PRO A 61 -12.55 6.46 -7.11
N SER A 62 -11.68 7.44 -7.26
CA SER A 62 -11.91 8.60 -8.11
C SER A 62 -11.47 8.32 -9.56
N ALA A 63 -11.86 9.19 -10.49
CA ALA A 63 -11.36 9.10 -11.86
C ALA A 63 -9.85 9.34 -11.96
N ALA A 64 -9.26 10.06 -11.01
CA ALA A 64 -7.80 10.26 -10.95
C ALA A 64 -7.07 9.01 -10.41
N HIS A 65 -7.70 8.25 -9.52
CA HIS A 65 -7.16 7.04 -8.92
C HIS A 65 -8.22 5.93 -9.01
N PRO A 66 -8.40 5.31 -10.21
CA PRO A 66 -9.50 4.36 -10.44
C PRO A 66 -9.29 3.02 -9.75
N ASP A 67 -8.04 2.65 -9.50
CA ASP A 67 -7.68 1.40 -8.85
C ASP A 67 -7.40 1.64 -7.37
N PRO A 68 -8.11 0.95 -6.44
CA PRO A 68 -7.79 1.01 -5.02
C PRO A 68 -6.44 0.35 -4.74
N VAL A 69 -5.74 0.84 -3.72
CA VAL A 69 -4.43 0.33 -3.33
C VAL A 69 -4.56 -0.69 -2.21
N VAL A 70 -3.94 -1.86 -2.36
CA VAL A 70 -3.84 -2.90 -1.32
C VAL A 70 -2.40 -3.03 -0.84
N LEU A 71 -2.20 -2.86 0.47
CA LEU A 71 -0.90 -2.90 1.15
C LEU A 71 -0.63 -4.29 1.72
N VAL A 72 0.49 -4.91 1.32
CA VAL A 72 0.87 -6.30 1.63
C VAL A 72 2.18 -6.29 2.42
N HIS A 73 2.09 -6.49 3.75
CA HIS A 73 3.19 -6.31 4.70
C HIS A 73 4.31 -7.37 4.59
N GLY A 74 5.43 -7.11 5.24
CA GLY A 74 6.54 -8.06 5.35
C GLY A 74 6.39 -9.06 6.51
N THR A 75 7.35 -9.99 6.63
CA THR A 75 7.42 -10.99 7.70
C THR A 75 7.39 -10.35 9.09
N ALA A 76 6.67 -10.95 10.01
CA ALA A 76 6.47 -10.52 11.40
C ALA A 76 5.81 -9.14 11.58
N ALA A 77 5.40 -8.48 10.50
CA ALA A 77 4.64 -7.24 10.52
C ALA A 77 3.12 -7.51 10.41
N ASN A 78 2.33 -6.46 10.28
CA ASN A 78 0.89 -6.52 10.05
C ASN A 78 0.39 -5.27 9.31
N ARG A 79 -0.93 -5.23 9.06
CA ARG A 79 -1.61 -4.12 8.35
C ARG A 79 -1.45 -2.75 9.01
N GLN A 80 -0.93 -2.67 10.21
CA GLN A 80 -0.74 -1.44 10.95
C GLN A 80 0.74 -1.13 11.17
N THR A 81 1.52 -2.09 11.66
CA THR A 81 2.95 -1.89 11.98
C THR A 81 3.78 -1.55 10.75
N ASN A 82 3.48 -2.14 9.59
CA ASN A 82 4.25 -1.91 8.36
C ASN A 82 3.91 -0.57 7.68
N TRP A 83 2.72 -0.02 7.91
CA TRP A 83 2.13 0.99 7.03
C TRP A 83 1.82 2.32 7.73
N GLY A 84 2.42 2.56 8.89
CA GLY A 84 2.20 3.80 9.67
C GLY A 84 2.51 5.09 8.92
N VAL A 85 3.37 5.04 7.91
CA VAL A 85 3.73 6.18 7.04
C VAL A 85 3.02 6.12 5.69
N LEU A 86 3.16 5.02 4.97
CA LEU A 86 2.70 4.97 3.57
C LEU A 86 1.17 5.02 3.46
N ALA A 87 0.45 4.43 4.40
CA ALA A 87 -1.01 4.44 4.38
C ALA A 87 -1.61 5.86 4.46
N PRO A 88 -1.26 6.71 5.45
CA PRO A 88 -1.77 8.08 5.48
C PRO A 88 -1.25 8.94 4.31
N VAL A 89 -0.06 8.69 3.78
CA VAL A 89 0.42 9.38 2.56
C VAL A 89 -0.51 9.11 1.39
N LEU A 90 -0.81 7.85 1.10
CA LEU A 90 -1.70 7.45 0.00
C LEU A 90 -3.13 7.96 0.20
N ALA A 91 -3.65 7.88 1.42
CA ALA A 91 -4.99 8.38 1.74
C ALA A 91 -5.09 9.91 1.54
N ASN A 92 -4.06 10.66 1.94
CA ASN A 92 -4.00 12.11 1.73
C ASN A 92 -3.94 12.50 0.25
N GLU A 93 -3.38 11.64 -0.60
CA GLU A 93 -3.36 11.80 -2.06
C GLU A 93 -4.68 11.36 -2.73
N GLY A 94 -5.65 10.90 -1.94
CA GLY A 94 -7.00 10.56 -2.43
C GLY A 94 -7.17 9.14 -2.95
N TYR A 95 -6.24 8.24 -2.67
CA TYR A 95 -6.41 6.81 -2.95
C TYR A 95 -7.38 6.16 -1.95
N CYS A 96 -8.16 5.20 -2.40
CA CYS A 96 -8.82 4.24 -1.53
C CYS A 96 -7.79 3.18 -1.11
N VAL A 97 -7.40 3.18 0.16
CA VAL A 97 -6.30 2.35 0.67
C VAL A 97 -6.83 1.23 1.56
N PHE A 98 -6.36 0.02 1.29
CA PHE A 98 -6.72 -1.17 2.06
C PHE A 98 -5.46 -1.90 2.51
N ALA A 99 -5.52 -2.55 3.65
CA ALA A 99 -4.39 -3.31 4.19
C ALA A 99 -4.91 -4.56 4.92
N LEU A 100 -4.28 -5.70 4.67
CA LEU A 100 -4.57 -6.95 5.36
C LEU A 100 -3.44 -7.33 6.31
N THR A 101 -3.74 -8.16 7.28
CA THR A 101 -2.76 -8.99 7.99
C THR A 101 -2.95 -10.41 7.49
N PHE A 102 -1.91 -10.98 6.89
CA PHE A 102 -1.93 -12.34 6.36
C PHE A 102 -0.96 -13.23 7.15
N GLY A 103 -1.21 -14.52 7.15
CA GLY A 103 -0.31 -15.52 7.71
C GLY A 103 -0.06 -15.40 9.22
N ASN A 104 -0.93 -14.72 9.96
CA ASN A 104 -0.81 -14.55 11.40
C ASN A 104 -1.53 -15.67 12.18
N ARG A 105 -1.12 -15.88 13.41
CA ARG A 105 -1.68 -16.89 14.30
C ARG A 105 -2.86 -16.32 15.09
N THR A 106 -4.05 -16.33 14.49
CA THR A 106 -5.27 -15.77 15.09
C THR A 106 -5.75 -16.53 16.33
N ASP A 107 -5.27 -17.76 16.54
CA ASP A 107 -5.51 -18.60 17.72
C ASP A 107 -4.69 -18.18 18.95
N GLN A 108 -3.73 -17.30 18.80
CA GLN A 108 -2.85 -16.82 19.86
C GLN A 108 -3.27 -15.43 20.37
N PRO A 109 -2.97 -15.12 21.66
CA PRO A 109 -3.22 -13.79 22.18
C PRO A 109 -2.26 -12.75 21.60
N TRP A 110 -2.66 -11.48 21.65
CA TRP A 110 -1.74 -10.38 21.42
C TRP A 110 -0.60 -10.39 22.48
N PRO A 111 0.66 -10.09 22.12
CA PRO A 111 1.15 -9.60 20.82
C PRO A 111 1.48 -10.68 19.79
N ILE A 112 1.37 -11.96 20.09
CA ILE A 112 1.76 -13.06 19.17
C ILE A 112 0.88 -13.02 17.91
N SER A 113 -0.42 -12.82 18.05
CA SER A 113 -1.36 -12.72 16.93
C SER A 113 -1.13 -11.49 16.03
N ALA A 114 -0.37 -10.50 16.50
CA ALA A 114 -0.04 -9.31 15.70
C ALA A 114 1.07 -9.58 14.68
N ALA A 115 1.88 -10.63 14.85
CA ALA A 115 2.91 -11.01 13.90
C ALA A 115 2.31 -11.79 12.73
N GLY A 116 2.31 -11.19 11.54
CA GLY A 116 1.84 -11.80 10.30
C GLY A 116 2.98 -12.34 9.43
N GLY A 117 2.63 -12.92 8.28
CA GLY A 117 3.61 -13.48 7.34
C GLY A 117 4.31 -14.73 7.87
N LEU A 118 3.68 -15.50 8.76
CA LEU A 118 4.24 -16.69 9.39
C LEU A 118 3.62 -18.00 8.87
N ALA A 119 2.65 -17.93 7.99
CA ALA A 119 2.06 -19.08 7.30
C ALA A 119 2.81 -19.37 5.99
N PRO A 120 2.60 -20.57 5.40
CA PRO A 120 3.08 -20.88 4.06
C PRO A 120 2.71 -19.79 3.04
N LEU A 121 3.61 -19.54 2.07
CA LEU A 121 3.41 -18.45 1.12
C LEU A 121 2.15 -18.62 0.27
N GLY A 122 1.85 -19.85 -0.17
CA GLY A 122 0.64 -20.15 -0.94
C GLY A 122 -0.64 -19.81 -0.17
N ASP A 123 -0.69 -20.12 1.13
CA ASP A 123 -1.81 -19.78 2.01
C ASP A 123 -1.93 -18.26 2.17
N SER A 124 -0.79 -17.60 2.36
CA SER A 124 -0.71 -16.13 2.46
C SER A 124 -1.19 -15.45 1.18
N ALA A 125 -0.80 -15.96 0.01
CA ALA A 125 -1.27 -15.47 -1.28
C ALA A 125 -2.76 -15.77 -1.52
N GLY A 126 -3.27 -16.90 -1.02
CA GLY A 126 -4.70 -17.20 -0.98
C GLY A 126 -5.49 -16.19 -0.17
N GLN A 127 -5.01 -15.81 1.02
CA GLN A 127 -5.61 -14.76 1.84
C GLN A 127 -5.59 -13.40 1.15
N LEU A 128 -4.51 -13.07 0.42
CA LEU A 128 -4.46 -11.85 -0.40
C LEU A 128 -5.51 -11.90 -1.53
N ALA A 129 -5.67 -13.04 -2.21
CA ALA A 129 -6.67 -13.20 -3.27
C ALA A 129 -8.09 -12.93 -2.77
N GLU A 130 -8.46 -13.54 -1.62
CA GLU A 130 -9.76 -13.31 -0.98
C GLU A 130 -9.96 -11.84 -0.57
N PHE A 131 -8.91 -11.20 -0.04
CA PHE A 131 -8.98 -9.80 0.37
C PHE A 131 -9.12 -8.86 -0.83
N VAL A 132 -8.41 -9.11 -1.93
CA VAL A 132 -8.57 -8.36 -3.18
C VAL A 132 -10.00 -8.47 -3.70
N ASP A 133 -10.61 -9.66 -3.67
CA ASP A 133 -12.00 -9.85 -4.09
C ASP A 133 -12.99 -9.07 -3.22
N GLN A 134 -12.74 -8.97 -1.91
CA GLN A 134 -13.53 -8.11 -1.01
C GLN A 134 -13.39 -6.63 -1.38
N VAL A 135 -12.16 -6.16 -1.63
CA VAL A 135 -11.89 -4.77 -2.03
C VAL A 135 -12.58 -4.43 -3.34
N LEU A 136 -12.42 -5.27 -4.37
CA LEU A 136 -13.07 -5.06 -5.68
C LEU A 136 -14.59 -5.03 -5.56
N THR A 137 -15.17 -5.95 -4.78
CA THR A 137 -16.62 -5.98 -4.53
C THR A 137 -17.11 -4.71 -3.82
N ALA A 138 -16.37 -4.25 -2.81
CA ALA A 138 -16.76 -3.07 -2.03
C ALA A 138 -16.62 -1.78 -2.81
N THR A 139 -15.55 -1.63 -3.59
CA THR A 139 -15.24 -0.40 -4.33
C THR A 139 -15.94 -0.31 -5.69
N GLY A 140 -16.29 -1.45 -6.27
CA GLY A 140 -16.81 -1.55 -7.64
C GLY A 140 -15.74 -1.41 -8.72
N SER A 141 -14.45 -1.42 -8.35
CA SER A 141 -13.33 -1.40 -9.29
C SER A 141 -13.12 -2.76 -9.95
N SER A 142 -12.53 -2.77 -11.13
CA SER A 142 -12.17 -4.00 -11.84
C SER A 142 -10.77 -4.51 -11.51
N LYS A 143 -9.89 -3.60 -11.07
CA LYS A 143 -8.50 -3.91 -10.71
C LYS A 143 -8.09 -3.17 -9.44
N VAL A 144 -6.99 -3.61 -8.84
CA VAL A 144 -6.29 -2.98 -7.71
C VAL A 144 -4.84 -2.70 -8.09
N ASP A 145 -4.20 -1.78 -7.37
CA ASP A 145 -2.74 -1.68 -7.30
C ASP A 145 -2.25 -2.34 -6.00
N LEU A 146 -1.19 -3.13 -6.07
CA LEU A 146 -0.58 -3.75 -4.89
C LEU A 146 0.71 -3.02 -4.51
N ILE A 147 0.92 -2.82 -3.22
CA ILE A 147 2.20 -2.38 -2.67
C ILE A 147 2.67 -3.42 -1.68
N GLY A 148 3.74 -4.13 -2.03
CA GLY A 148 4.34 -5.14 -1.19
C GLY A 148 5.60 -4.61 -0.49
N HIS A 149 5.87 -5.10 0.71
CA HIS A 149 7.15 -4.92 1.40
C HIS A 149 7.76 -6.26 1.74
N SER A 150 9.06 -6.45 1.44
CA SER A 150 9.78 -7.67 1.79
C SER A 150 9.01 -8.92 1.31
N GLN A 151 8.68 -9.87 2.18
CA GLN A 151 7.85 -11.05 1.85
C GLN A 151 6.53 -10.67 1.16
N GLY A 152 5.93 -9.52 1.47
CA GLY A 152 4.70 -9.06 0.81
C GLY A 152 4.86 -8.85 -0.69
N THR A 153 6.09 -8.62 -1.18
CA THR A 153 6.38 -8.54 -2.62
C THR A 153 6.25 -9.90 -3.28
N THR A 154 6.77 -10.95 -2.62
CA THR A 154 6.69 -12.34 -3.08
C THR A 154 5.24 -12.84 -3.04
N VAL A 155 4.49 -12.54 -1.96
CA VAL A 155 3.05 -12.84 -1.85
C VAL A 155 2.26 -12.19 -2.99
N SER A 156 2.54 -10.93 -3.30
CA SER A 156 1.88 -10.19 -4.39
C SER A 156 2.20 -10.78 -5.77
N ALA A 157 3.47 -11.09 -6.02
CA ALA A 157 3.90 -11.70 -7.28
C ALA A 157 3.34 -13.14 -7.44
N TYR A 158 3.32 -13.93 -6.36
CA TYR A 158 2.74 -15.27 -6.37
C TYR A 158 1.24 -15.23 -6.67
N TYR A 159 0.51 -14.32 -6.03
CA TYR A 159 -0.90 -14.11 -6.32
C TYR A 159 -1.13 -13.74 -7.79
N ALA A 160 -0.39 -12.77 -8.31
CA ALA A 160 -0.50 -12.36 -9.71
C ALA A 160 -0.19 -13.54 -10.67
N LYS A 161 0.85 -14.31 -10.39
CA LYS A 161 1.35 -15.36 -11.30
C LYS A 161 0.54 -16.64 -11.28
N PHE A 162 0.12 -17.10 -10.08
CA PHE A 162 -0.42 -18.45 -9.91
C PHE A 162 -1.89 -18.51 -9.48
N LEU A 163 -2.44 -17.40 -8.98
CA LEU A 163 -3.81 -17.39 -8.44
C LEU A 163 -4.76 -16.48 -9.23
N GLY A 164 -4.40 -16.14 -10.48
CA GLY A 164 -5.24 -15.33 -11.37
C GLY A 164 -5.30 -13.86 -11.00
N GLY A 165 -4.32 -13.39 -10.22
CA GLY A 165 -4.24 -11.98 -9.82
C GLY A 165 -3.88 -11.05 -10.99
N ASP A 166 -3.22 -11.53 -12.03
CA ASP A 166 -2.89 -10.78 -13.25
C ASP A 166 -4.10 -10.13 -13.92
N ALA A 167 -5.25 -10.80 -13.88
CA ALA A 167 -6.51 -10.24 -14.38
C ALA A 167 -7.09 -9.12 -13.49
N LYS A 168 -6.68 -9.06 -12.20
CA LYS A 168 -7.26 -8.19 -11.16
C LYS A 168 -6.28 -7.13 -10.66
N VAL A 169 -5.03 -7.13 -11.11
CA VAL A 169 -3.98 -6.20 -10.67
C VAL A 169 -3.53 -5.35 -11.85
N SER A 170 -3.39 -4.05 -11.66
CA SER A 170 -2.82 -3.14 -12.65
C SER A 170 -1.33 -2.96 -12.42
N LYS A 171 -0.93 -2.67 -11.17
CA LYS A 171 0.46 -2.40 -10.81
C LYS A 171 0.87 -3.13 -9.54
N ILE A 172 2.14 -3.50 -9.46
CA ILE A 172 2.77 -3.99 -8.24
C ILE A 172 4.00 -3.12 -7.95
N VAL A 173 3.96 -2.38 -6.84
CA VAL A 173 5.12 -1.68 -6.31
C VAL A 173 5.74 -2.53 -5.23
N SER A 174 6.95 -2.99 -5.47
CA SER A 174 7.69 -3.90 -4.60
C SER A 174 8.80 -3.13 -3.86
N ILE A 175 8.64 -3.00 -2.54
CA ILE A 175 9.61 -2.35 -1.67
C ILE A 175 10.48 -3.43 -1.01
N ALA A 176 11.79 -3.38 -1.22
CA ALA A 176 12.74 -4.39 -0.81
C ALA A 176 12.36 -5.83 -1.25
N PRO A 177 12.11 -6.06 -2.55
CA PRO A 177 11.81 -7.40 -3.05
C PRO A 177 13.03 -8.31 -3.00
N LEU A 178 12.77 -9.63 -3.03
CA LEU A 178 13.80 -10.68 -2.90
C LEU A 178 13.66 -11.73 -4.03
N TRP A 179 13.70 -11.29 -5.30
CA TRP A 179 13.43 -12.14 -6.47
C TRP A 179 14.43 -13.30 -6.65
N ASP A 180 15.68 -13.07 -6.24
CA ASP A 180 16.73 -14.11 -6.21
C ASP A 180 17.02 -14.64 -4.80
N GLY A 181 16.10 -14.39 -3.84
CA GLY A 181 16.29 -14.77 -2.45
C GLY A 181 17.25 -13.85 -1.69
N SER A 182 17.80 -14.36 -0.60
CA SER A 182 18.80 -13.67 0.21
C SER A 182 19.82 -14.65 0.74
N GLU A 183 21.10 -14.24 0.79
CA GLU A 183 22.19 -14.99 1.42
C GLU A 183 22.07 -14.98 2.95
N VAL A 184 21.29 -14.06 3.51
CA VAL A 184 20.98 -13.97 4.93
C VAL A 184 19.62 -14.61 5.16
N GLY A 185 19.59 -15.69 5.91
CA GLY A 185 18.33 -16.31 6.34
C GLY A 185 17.59 -15.43 7.34
N PRO A 186 16.27 -15.66 7.57
CA PRO A 186 15.56 -15.00 8.64
C PRO A 186 16.22 -15.29 9.99
N PRO A 187 16.13 -14.36 10.98
CA PRO A 187 16.61 -14.62 12.33
C PRO A 187 16.01 -15.92 12.89
N GLU A 188 16.80 -16.66 13.67
CA GLU A 188 16.37 -17.91 14.28
C GLU A 188 15.05 -17.73 15.06
N GLY A 189 14.05 -18.56 14.77
CA GLY A 189 12.72 -18.47 15.38
C GLY A 189 11.75 -17.48 14.72
N VAL A 190 12.17 -16.76 13.69
CA VAL A 190 11.30 -15.94 12.85
C VAL A 190 10.90 -16.74 11.60
N GLY A 191 9.62 -17.04 11.50
CA GLY A 191 9.09 -17.95 10.50
C GLY A 191 8.80 -19.33 11.09
N GLY A 192 7.74 -19.97 10.63
CA GLY A 192 7.43 -21.36 10.99
C GLY A 192 8.33 -22.36 10.26
N PRO A 193 8.21 -23.67 10.52
CA PRO A 193 8.94 -24.72 9.80
C PRO A 193 8.70 -24.70 8.28
N ASP A 194 7.63 -24.08 7.83
CA ASP A 194 7.27 -23.91 6.42
C ASP A 194 7.69 -22.53 5.86
N PHE A 195 8.46 -21.76 6.61
CA PHE A 195 9.04 -20.49 6.19
C PHE A 195 10.27 -20.74 5.29
N ASP A 196 10.09 -21.56 4.26
CA ASP A 196 11.10 -21.74 3.23
C ASP A 196 10.80 -20.82 2.05
N ASN A 197 11.20 -19.55 2.19
CA ASN A 197 11.18 -18.60 1.07
C ASN A 197 11.99 -19.13 -0.13
N ALA A 198 12.94 -20.01 0.07
CA ALA A 198 13.81 -20.52 -0.97
C ALA A 198 13.02 -21.30 -2.03
N THR A 199 12.11 -22.19 -1.61
CA THR A 199 11.30 -22.99 -2.55
C THR A 199 10.37 -22.09 -3.37
N PHE A 200 9.68 -21.14 -2.77
CA PHE A 200 8.74 -20.25 -3.46
C PHE A 200 9.43 -19.21 -4.34
N VAL A 201 10.57 -18.68 -3.89
CA VAL A 201 11.40 -17.80 -4.74
C VAL A 201 11.88 -18.57 -5.96
N THR A 202 12.28 -19.84 -5.80
CA THR A 202 12.67 -20.71 -6.92
C THR A 202 11.49 -20.95 -7.86
N GLU A 203 10.31 -21.27 -7.34
CA GLU A 203 9.09 -21.48 -8.15
C GLU A 203 8.72 -20.23 -8.96
N LEU A 204 8.73 -19.06 -8.33
CA LEU A 204 8.49 -17.78 -9.00
C LEU A 204 9.54 -17.50 -10.08
N ARG A 205 10.82 -17.75 -9.81
CA ARG A 205 11.89 -17.55 -10.78
C ARG A 205 11.74 -18.47 -11.98
N ASP A 206 11.46 -19.74 -11.75
CA ASP A 206 11.31 -20.75 -12.80
C ASP A 206 10.11 -20.45 -13.70
N ALA A 207 9.04 -19.87 -13.14
CA ALA A 207 7.87 -19.43 -13.88
C ALA A 207 8.03 -18.04 -14.52
N GLY A 208 9.11 -17.32 -14.20
CA GLY A 208 9.26 -15.89 -14.47
C GLY A 208 8.43 -15.04 -13.49
N VAL A 209 9.09 -14.21 -12.69
CA VAL A 209 8.48 -13.45 -11.57
C VAL A 209 7.29 -12.61 -12.01
N TYR A 210 7.39 -11.98 -13.17
CA TYR A 210 6.42 -10.99 -13.64
C TYR A 210 5.35 -11.61 -14.53
N SER A 211 4.12 -11.14 -14.40
CA SER A 211 3.00 -11.40 -15.32
C SER A 211 2.97 -10.30 -16.38
N ASP A 212 2.66 -10.65 -17.62
CA ASP A 212 2.77 -9.74 -18.78
C ASP A 212 1.79 -8.55 -18.70
N ASP A 213 0.61 -8.75 -18.08
CA ASP A 213 -0.46 -7.76 -18.00
C ASP A 213 -0.38 -6.86 -16.75
N VAL A 214 0.72 -6.93 -15.98
CA VAL A 214 0.93 -6.17 -14.74
C VAL A 214 2.20 -5.32 -14.88
N GLU A 215 2.13 -4.06 -14.47
CA GLU A 215 3.29 -3.16 -14.40
C GLU A 215 4.00 -3.31 -13.04
N TYR A 216 5.33 -3.39 -13.06
CA TYR A 216 6.13 -3.58 -11.85
C TYR A 216 7.07 -2.41 -11.60
N THR A 217 7.20 -2.01 -10.34
CA THR A 217 8.25 -1.10 -9.89
C THR A 217 8.92 -1.69 -8.65
N ASN A 218 10.23 -1.93 -8.74
CA ASN A 218 11.04 -2.42 -7.64
C ASN A 218 11.81 -1.25 -7.01
N ILE A 219 11.69 -1.07 -5.71
CA ILE A 219 12.40 -0.05 -4.95
C ILE A 219 13.31 -0.77 -3.96
N VAL A 220 14.62 -0.62 -4.12
CA VAL A 220 15.64 -1.29 -3.31
C VAL A 220 16.59 -0.28 -2.66
N THR A 221 17.25 -0.70 -1.60
CA THR A 221 18.27 0.09 -0.91
C THR A 221 19.60 -0.64 -0.86
N ARG A 222 20.72 0.09 -1.07
CA ARG A 222 22.08 -0.47 -0.91
C ARG A 222 22.41 -0.90 0.51
N PHE A 223 21.63 -0.43 1.49
CA PHE A 223 21.82 -0.69 2.91
C PHE A 223 20.89 -1.79 3.44
N ASP A 224 20.31 -2.59 2.55
CA ASP A 224 19.46 -3.71 2.95
C ASP A 224 20.29 -4.80 3.66
N GLN A 225 19.94 -5.08 4.91
CA GLN A 225 20.62 -6.09 5.73
C GLN A 225 19.82 -7.40 5.81
N VAL A 226 18.64 -7.44 5.22
CA VAL A 226 17.76 -8.62 5.17
C VAL A 226 17.80 -9.25 3.77
N VAL A 227 17.72 -8.43 2.73
CA VAL A 227 17.85 -8.88 1.33
C VAL A 227 19.29 -8.62 0.88
N VAL A 228 20.13 -9.64 0.97
CA VAL A 228 21.57 -9.57 0.67
C VAL A 228 21.94 -10.57 -0.41
N PRO A 229 22.56 -10.14 -1.50
CA PRO A 229 22.78 -8.73 -1.86
C PRO A 229 21.45 -8.02 -2.23
N TYR A 230 21.37 -6.70 -2.01
CA TYR A 230 20.17 -5.91 -2.35
C TYR A 230 19.79 -6.03 -3.82
N SER A 231 20.77 -6.32 -4.68
CA SER A 231 20.56 -6.54 -6.12
C SER A 231 19.71 -7.76 -6.45
N SER A 232 19.50 -8.68 -5.50
CA SER A 232 18.57 -9.81 -5.69
C SER A 232 17.11 -9.34 -5.84
N GLY A 233 16.81 -8.11 -5.42
CA GLY A 233 15.52 -7.46 -5.69
C GLY A 233 15.42 -6.75 -7.04
N ILE A 234 16.48 -6.76 -7.86
CA ILE A 234 16.53 -6.10 -9.18
C ILE A 234 16.36 -7.14 -10.27
N LEU A 235 15.28 -7.06 -11.02
CA LEU A 235 15.03 -7.95 -12.15
C LEU A 235 14.57 -7.12 -13.35
N ALA A 236 15.29 -7.26 -14.48
CA ALA A 236 14.99 -6.52 -15.70
C ALA A 236 13.88 -7.21 -16.51
N ALA A 237 12.87 -6.44 -16.89
CA ALA A 237 11.83 -6.84 -17.84
C ALA A 237 11.24 -5.59 -18.52
N SER A 238 10.53 -5.79 -19.63
CA SER A 238 9.92 -4.68 -20.40
C SER A 238 8.80 -3.97 -19.64
N ASN A 239 8.16 -4.65 -18.70
CA ASN A 239 7.08 -4.14 -17.84
C ASN A 239 7.55 -3.89 -16.40
N ALA A 240 8.86 -3.76 -16.17
CA ALA A 240 9.41 -3.54 -14.84
C ALA A 240 10.42 -2.38 -14.80
N SER A 241 10.28 -1.55 -13.79
CA SER A 241 11.22 -0.48 -13.44
C SER A 241 11.95 -0.82 -12.15
N ASN A 242 13.26 -0.55 -12.09
CA ASN A 242 14.08 -0.79 -10.90
C ASN A 242 14.68 0.52 -10.40
N ILE A 243 14.49 0.82 -9.14
CA ILE A 243 14.91 2.06 -8.48
C ILE A 243 15.79 1.72 -7.27
N VAL A 244 17.02 2.20 -7.27
CA VAL A 244 17.88 2.19 -6.10
C VAL A 244 17.74 3.54 -5.39
N VAL A 245 17.33 3.54 -4.14
CA VAL A 245 17.01 4.78 -3.40
C VAL A 245 18.20 5.75 -3.38
N GLN A 246 19.42 5.23 -3.27
CA GLN A 246 20.64 6.03 -3.23
C GLN A 246 21.07 6.61 -4.59
N ASP A 247 20.52 6.15 -5.72
CA ASP A 247 20.84 6.69 -7.07
C ASP A 247 20.22 8.07 -7.23
N GLY A 248 19.96 8.84 -6.48
CA GLY A 248 19.51 10.24 -6.53
C GLY A 248 19.55 10.89 -5.16
N CYS A 249 20.02 10.14 -4.15
CA CYS A 249 20.17 10.67 -2.80
C CYS A 249 21.15 9.83 -1.97
N GLU A 250 22.43 10.13 -2.05
CA GLU A 250 23.49 9.40 -1.31
C GLU A 250 23.35 9.52 0.22
N GLN A 251 22.68 10.55 0.71
CA GLN A 251 22.47 10.76 2.15
C GLN A 251 21.28 9.98 2.71
N ASP A 252 20.47 9.32 1.87
CA ASP A 252 19.44 8.41 2.34
C ASP A 252 20.08 7.07 2.71
N LEU A 253 20.12 6.77 4.00
CA LEU A 253 20.70 5.56 4.56
C LEU A 253 19.61 4.56 5.00
N SER A 254 18.43 4.65 4.38
CA SER A 254 17.34 3.72 4.66
C SER A 254 17.83 2.28 4.52
N ASP A 255 17.63 1.51 5.55
CA ASP A 255 17.81 0.05 5.54
C ASP A 255 16.48 -0.65 5.16
N HIS A 256 16.43 -1.96 5.28
CA HIS A 256 15.25 -2.77 4.96
C HIS A 256 13.97 -2.28 5.65
N ILE A 257 14.09 -1.86 6.90
CA ILE A 257 12.95 -1.45 7.74
C ILE A 257 12.59 0.02 7.51
N ALA A 258 13.60 0.91 7.49
CA ALA A 258 13.37 2.35 7.30
C ALA A 258 12.85 2.67 5.90
N LEU A 259 13.08 1.79 4.93
CA LEU A 259 12.66 1.99 3.53
C LEU A 259 11.17 2.26 3.41
N VAL A 260 10.30 1.55 4.12
CA VAL A 260 8.83 1.76 4.07
C VAL A 260 8.35 2.99 4.82
N ALA A 261 9.24 3.67 5.53
CA ALA A 261 8.91 4.78 6.40
C ALA A 261 9.57 6.11 5.97
N SER A 262 10.30 6.13 4.84
CA SER A 262 10.96 7.33 4.34
C SER A 262 10.07 8.13 3.38
N ALA A 263 10.20 9.47 3.43
CA ALA A 263 9.49 10.36 2.51
C ALA A 263 9.89 10.12 1.06
N ARG A 264 11.17 9.76 0.81
CA ARG A 264 11.67 9.44 -0.52
C ARG A 264 10.99 8.22 -1.10
N THR A 265 10.94 7.11 -0.37
CA THR A 265 10.26 5.88 -0.83
C THR A 265 8.77 6.12 -1.02
N ALA A 266 8.13 6.87 -0.13
CA ALA A 266 6.71 7.23 -0.29
C ALA A 266 6.46 7.98 -1.60
N THR A 267 7.30 8.96 -1.93
CA THR A 267 7.19 9.73 -3.18
C THR A 267 7.49 8.88 -4.41
N LEU A 268 8.51 8.00 -4.35
CA LEU A 268 8.80 7.05 -5.43
C LEU A 268 7.62 6.10 -5.68
N THR A 269 6.97 5.64 -4.62
CA THR A 269 5.76 4.80 -4.68
C THR A 269 4.60 5.55 -5.34
N LEU A 270 4.35 6.80 -4.95
CA LEU A 270 3.33 7.64 -5.59
C LEU A 270 3.60 7.85 -7.08
N ASN A 271 4.86 8.07 -7.46
CA ASN A 271 5.25 8.24 -8.87
C ASN A 271 5.12 6.93 -9.67
N ALA A 272 5.29 5.78 -9.03
CA ALA A 272 5.04 4.48 -9.65
C ALA A 272 3.54 4.24 -9.88
N LEU A 273 2.69 4.67 -8.96
CA LEU A 273 1.24 4.55 -9.09
C LEU A 273 0.68 5.52 -10.14
N ASP A 274 1.19 6.74 -10.20
CA ASP A 274 0.76 7.79 -11.13
C ASP A 274 1.96 8.40 -11.89
N PRO A 275 2.52 7.67 -12.87
CA PRO A 275 3.69 8.13 -13.63
C PRO A 275 3.39 9.31 -14.56
N SER A 276 2.13 9.62 -14.81
CA SER A 276 1.72 10.78 -15.63
C SER A 276 1.82 12.11 -14.87
N ASN A 277 1.79 12.07 -13.54
CA ASN A 277 1.89 13.24 -12.66
C ASN A 277 3.03 13.07 -11.63
N PRO A 278 4.29 12.97 -12.07
CA PRO A 278 5.40 12.69 -11.18
C PRO A 278 5.66 13.85 -10.22
N ARG A 279 5.85 13.52 -8.96
CA ARG A 279 6.25 14.45 -7.90
C ARG A 279 7.75 14.56 -7.82
N GLU A 280 8.25 15.71 -7.39
CA GLU A 280 9.66 15.88 -7.05
C GLU A 280 10.02 14.95 -5.88
N VAL A 281 11.02 14.09 -6.10
CA VAL A 281 11.43 13.10 -5.10
C VAL A 281 12.40 13.75 -4.10
N PRO A 282 12.01 13.82 -2.81
CA PRO A 282 12.85 14.49 -1.82
C PRO A 282 14.16 13.74 -1.60
N CYS A 283 15.22 14.49 -1.31
CA CYS A 283 16.49 13.94 -0.87
C CYS A 283 16.80 14.49 0.52
N THR A 284 16.46 13.72 1.52
CA THR A 284 16.72 14.01 2.93
C THR A 284 17.56 12.90 3.54
N ARG A 285 18.27 13.23 4.63
CA ARG A 285 18.98 12.20 5.39
C ARG A 285 17.97 11.32 6.11
N VAL A 286 18.03 10.03 5.84
CA VAL A 286 17.25 9.00 6.52
C VAL A 286 18.22 8.12 7.30
N LEU A 287 17.88 7.79 8.54
CA LEU A 287 18.72 6.93 9.39
C LEU A 287 18.23 5.48 9.30
N PRO A 288 19.15 4.50 9.34
CA PRO A 288 18.78 3.09 9.41
C PRO A 288 17.84 2.83 10.59
N ILE A 289 16.87 1.94 10.43
CA ILE A 289 15.86 1.51 11.41
C ILE A 289 14.85 2.62 11.76
N PHE A 290 15.27 3.86 11.87
CA PHE A 290 14.40 4.95 12.34
C PHE A 290 13.56 5.57 11.21
N GLY A 291 14.11 5.75 10.03
CA GLY A 291 13.46 6.47 8.93
C GLY A 291 13.74 7.96 8.93
#